data_a41bda93a9a09cf2dd0a552cd0308ffb
#
_entry.id   a41bda93a9a09cf2dd0a552cd0308ffb
#
_cell.length_a   1.000
_cell.length_b   1.000
_cell.length_c   1.000
_cell.angle_alpha   90.00
_cell.angle_beta   90.00
_cell.angle_gamma   90.00
#
_symmetry.space_group_name_H-M   'P 1'
#
loop_
_entity.id
_entity.type
_entity.pdbx_description
1 polymer ?
#
loop_
_entity_poly.entity_id
_entity_poly.type
_entity_poly.pdbx_seq_one_letter_code
_entity_poly.pdbx_strand_id
1 'polypeptide(L)'
;MSEPIIFISNQKVKEGKLEGYKQYYRQVAEQAKANKPGTVAHIAYHNEEGTELSIIHIFPNAETMELHMNGVDELAKKAYEYVEILSFEIYGKPTDTVVERMMQIVGSGITVKLRPQLIGGYIRFNSG
;
A
#
# COMPACT_ATOMS: atom_id res chain seq x y z
N MET A 1 16.48 -13.03 11.25
CA MET A 1 16.26 -12.72 9.84
C MET A 1 14.93 -12.03 9.66
N SER A 2 14.95 -11.00 8.84
CA SER A 2 13.74 -10.25 8.56
C SER A 2 12.85 -10.98 7.54
N GLU A 3 11.55 -10.88 7.74
CA GLU A 3 10.60 -11.41 6.77
C GLU A 3 10.01 -10.27 5.97
N PRO A 4 9.85 -10.43 4.66
CA PRO A 4 9.25 -9.38 3.84
C PRO A 4 7.77 -9.23 4.14
N ILE A 5 7.25 -8.05 3.86
CA ILE A 5 5.82 -7.76 3.97
C ILE A 5 5.32 -7.26 2.64
N ILE A 6 4.17 -7.77 2.22
CA ILE A 6 3.46 -7.28 1.05
C ILE A 6 2.18 -6.61 1.55
N PHE A 7 1.98 -5.37 1.14
CA PHE A 7 0.81 -4.59 1.53
C PHE A 7 0.08 -4.15 0.26
N ILE A 8 -1.18 -4.54 0.13
CA ILE A 8 -1.98 -4.22 -1.05
C ILE A 8 -3.16 -3.35 -0.62
N SER A 9 -3.33 -2.20 -1.29
CA SER A 9 -4.47 -1.33 -1.10
C SER A 9 -5.38 -1.45 -2.33
N ASN A 10 -6.60 -1.94 -2.14
CA ASN A 10 -7.58 -2.07 -3.21
C ASN A 10 -8.54 -0.89 -3.14
N GLN A 11 -8.75 -0.21 -4.27
CA GLN A 11 -9.46 1.05 -4.29
C GLN A 11 -10.44 1.10 -5.46
N LYS A 12 -11.54 1.81 -5.25
CA LYS A 12 -12.51 2.09 -6.29
C LYS A 12 -12.23 3.48 -6.86
N VAL A 13 -12.18 3.60 -8.17
CA VAL A 13 -11.94 4.88 -8.83
C VAL A 13 -13.28 5.63 -8.96
N LYS A 14 -13.30 6.88 -8.52
CA LYS A 14 -14.48 7.73 -8.68
C LYS A 14 -14.67 8.05 -10.16
N GLU A 15 -15.94 8.21 -10.55
CA GLU A 15 -16.28 8.45 -11.94
C GLU A 15 -15.53 9.65 -12.51
N GLY A 16 -14.88 9.44 -13.66
CA GLY A 16 -14.14 10.48 -14.36
C GLY A 16 -12.80 10.86 -13.74
N LYS A 17 -12.34 10.13 -12.73
CA LYS A 17 -11.14 10.52 -11.98
C LYS A 17 -9.89 9.70 -12.29
N LEU A 18 -9.98 8.72 -13.18
CA LEU A 18 -8.84 7.82 -13.41
C LEU A 18 -7.59 8.58 -13.91
N GLU A 19 -7.74 9.43 -14.91
CA GLU A 19 -6.57 10.12 -15.49
C GLU A 19 -5.92 11.07 -14.49
N GLY A 20 -6.73 11.77 -13.70
CA GLY A 20 -6.21 12.62 -12.62
C GLY A 20 -5.47 11.80 -11.57
N TYR A 21 -6.03 10.65 -11.20
CA TYR A 21 -5.37 9.79 -10.24
C TYR A 21 -4.04 9.25 -10.77
N LYS A 22 -3.97 8.88 -12.04
CA LYS A 22 -2.72 8.40 -12.63
C LYS A 22 -1.60 9.42 -12.50
N GLN A 23 -1.89 10.69 -12.80
CA GLN A 23 -0.90 11.75 -12.67
C GLN A 23 -0.48 11.93 -11.21
N TYR A 24 -1.45 11.98 -10.32
CA TYR A 24 -1.20 12.11 -8.90
C TYR A 24 -0.36 10.93 -8.38
N TYR A 25 -0.75 9.70 -8.74
CA TYR A 25 -0.05 8.52 -8.27
C TYR A 25 1.41 8.50 -8.73
N ARG A 26 1.67 8.88 -9.98
CA ARG A 26 3.04 8.90 -10.50
C ARG A 26 3.93 9.84 -9.67
N GLN A 27 3.41 10.97 -9.24
CA GLN A 27 4.14 11.89 -8.37
C GLN A 27 4.39 11.26 -7.00
N VAL A 28 3.39 10.60 -6.43
CA VAL A 28 3.53 9.93 -5.14
C VAL A 28 4.60 8.85 -5.22
N ALA A 29 4.58 8.04 -6.28
CA ALA A 29 5.55 6.96 -6.44
C ALA A 29 6.98 7.51 -6.61
N GLU A 30 7.15 8.59 -7.36
CA GLU A 30 8.47 9.21 -7.50
C GLU A 30 8.97 9.76 -6.18
N GLN A 31 8.11 10.37 -5.39
CA GLN A 31 8.49 10.87 -4.07
C GLN A 31 8.86 9.73 -3.13
N ALA A 32 8.11 8.62 -3.17
CA ALA A 32 8.41 7.47 -2.35
C ALA A 32 9.76 6.85 -2.75
N LYS A 33 10.02 6.76 -4.05
CA LYS A 33 11.27 6.26 -4.57
C LYS A 33 12.46 7.09 -4.05
N ALA A 34 12.29 8.40 -4.02
CA ALA A 34 13.37 9.30 -3.58
C ALA A 34 13.51 9.34 -2.06
N ASN A 35 12.41 9.32 -1.32
CA ASN A 35 12.40 9.61 0.11
C ASN A 35 12.23 8.39 1.02
N LYS A 36 11.90 7.24 0.45
CA LYS A 36 11.67 6.01 1.21
C LYS A 36 12.44 4.84 0.59
N PRO A 37 13.78 4.91 0.66
CA PRO A 37 14.62 3.94 -0.05
C PRO A 37 14.47 2.51 0.46
N GLY A 38 13.93 2.32 1.67
CA GLY A 38 13.68 0.98 2.19
C GLY A 38 12.50 0.28 1.55
N THR A 39 11.60 1.02 0.88
CA THR A 39 10.45 0.42 0.20
C THR A 39 10.93 -0.22 -1.09
N VAL A 40 10.81 -1.55 -1.17
CA VAL A 40 11.34 -2.32 -2.30
C VAL A 40 10.50 -2.12 -3.56
N ALA A 41 9.18 -2.09 -3.40
CA ALA A 41 8.29 -1.92 -4.55
C ALA A 41 7.10 -1.06 -4.16
N HIS A 42 6.67 -0.24 -5.09
CA HIS A 42 5.48 0.60 -4.97
C HIS A 42 4.93 0.71 -6.39
N ILE A 43 3.92 -0.08 -6.69
CA ILE A 43 3.43 -0.20 -8.07
C ILE A 43 1.91 -0.33 -8.06
N ALA A 44 1.26 0.23 -9.06
CA ALA A 44 -0.20 0.22 -9.13
C ALA A 44 -0.67 -0.27 -10.49
N TYR A 45 -1.78 -0.98 -10.45
CA TYR A 45 -2.45 -1.48 -11.66
C TYR A 45 -3.94 -1.19 -11.56
N HIS A 46 -4.60 -0.95 -12.68
CA HIS A 46 -6.06 -0.83 -12.69
C HIS A 46 -6.66 -1.89 -13.62
N ASN A 47 -7.95 -2.18 -13.43
CA ASN A 47 -8.66 -3.11 -14.29
C ASN A 47 -8.94 -2.48 -15.66
N GLU A 48 -9.42 -3.28 -16.61
CA GLU A 48 -9.68 -2.80 -17.97
C GLU A 48 -10.65 -1.64 -18.01
N GLU A 49 -11.69 -1.71 -17.18
CA GLU A 49 -12.75 -0.68 -17.16
C GLU A 49 -12.28 0.61 -16.50
N GLY A 50 -11.17 0.59 -15.78
CA GLY A 50 -10.67 1.76 -15.07
C GLY A 50 -11.49 2.12 -13.85
N THR A 51 -12.25 1.16 -13.30
CA THR A 51 -13.13 1.38 -12.16
C THR A 51 -12.51 1.01 -10.83
N GLU A 52 -11.47 0.16 -10.84
CA GLU A 52 -10.80 -0.30 -9.63
C GLU A 52 -9.30 -0.37 -9.88
N LEU A 53 -8.55 -0.15 -8.82
CA LEU A 53 -7.09 -0.27 -8.88
C LEU A 53 -6.56 -0.89 -7.61
N SER A 54 -5.33 -1.37 -7.70
CA SER A 54 -4.61 -1.93 -6.55
C SER A 54 -3.20 -1.36 -6.52
N ILE A 55 -2.77 -0.94 -5.33
CA ILE A 55 -1.40 -0.50 -5.11
C ILE A 55 -0.70 -1.60 -4.33
N ILE A 56 0.42 -2.06 -4.85
CA ILE A 56 1.20 -3.13 -4.24
C ILE A 56 2.47 -2.53 -3.67
N HIS A 57 2.69 -2.77 -2.37
CA HIS A 57 3.89 -2.31 -1.66
C HIS A 57 4.63 -3.54 -1.18
N ILE A 58 5.95 -3.56 -1.33
CA ILE A 58 6.79 -4.62 -0.78
C ILE A 58 7.85 -3.97 0.09
N PHE A 59 7.97 -4.48 1.31
CA PHE A 59 8.93 -4.01 2.31
C PHE A 59 9.81 -5.17 2.74
N PRO A 60 11.10 -4.92 3.03
CA PRO A 60 11.99 -6.00 3.46
C PRO A 60 11.68 -6.48 4.89
N ASN A 61 11.03 -5.66 5.70
CA ASN A 61 10.70 -5.98 7.08
C ASN A 61 9.57 -5.11 7.60
N ALA A 62 9.09 -5.42 8.81
CA ALA A 62 7.97 -4.72 9.42
C ALA A 62 8.29 -3.27 9.75
N GLU A 63 9.52 -3.01 10.20
CA GLU A 63 9.94 -1.67 10.58
C GLU A 63 9.94 -0.72 9.38
N THR A 64 10.35 -1.21 8.23
CA THR A 64 10.34 -0.43 7.00
C THR A 64 8.91 -0.07 6.59
N MET A 65 7.97 -1.02 6.76
CA MET A 65 6.57 -0.74 6.49
C MET A 65 6.05 0.38 7.40
N GLU A 66 6.38 0.31 8.69
CA GLU A 66 5.95 1.35 9.63
C GLU A 66 6.49 2.72 9.24
N LEU A 67 7.76 2.79 8.85
CA LEU A 67 8.38 4.04 8.39
C LEU A 67 7.67 4.57 7.14
N HIS A 68 7.33 3.69 6.23
CA HIS A 68 6.60 4.09 5.02
C HIS A 68 5.23 4.67 5.36
N MET A 69 4.56 4.10 6.35
CA MET A 69 3.22 4.52 6.73
C MET A 69 3.19 5.86 7.46
N ASN A 70 4.33 6.30 8.00
CA ASN A 70 4.40 7.58 8.69
C ASN A 70 4.23 8.73 7.68
N GLY A 71 3.34 9.65 8.00
CA GLY A 71 3.06 10.79 7.12
C GLY A 71 2.14 10.51 5.95
N VAL A 72 1.69 9.28 5.80
CA VAL A 72 0.81 8.89 4.69
C VAL A 72 -0.56 9.57 4.78
N ASP A 73 -0.98 9.97 5.99
CA ASP A 73 -2.32 10.53 6.19
C ASP A 73 -2.59 11.76 5.31
N GLU A 74 -1.61 12.63 5.14
CA GLU A 74 -1.78 13.83 4.30
C GLU A 74 -1.93 13.44 2.83
N LEU A 75 -1.12 12.49 2.37
CA LEU A 75 -1.21 11.99 0.99
C LEU A 75 -2.54 11.26 0.77
N ALA A 76 -2.98 10.48 1.75
CA ALA A 76 -4.23 9.75 1.66
C ALA A 76 -5.43 10.70 1.51
N LYS A 77 -5.42 11.81 2.23
CA LYS A 77 -6.50 12.81 2.12
C LYS A 77 -6.64 13.32 0.69
N LYS A 78 -5.52 13.60 0.03
CA LYS A 78 -5.53 14.06 -1.34
C LYS A 78 -6.00 12.98 -2.30
N ALA A 79 -5.61 11.74 -2.04
CA ALA A 79 -6.04 10.60 -2.85
C ALA A 79 -7.55 10.43 -2.86
N TYR A 80 -8.22 10.76 -1.75
CA TYR A 80 -9.67 10.59 -1.63
C TYR A 80 -10.48 11.47 -2.60
N GLU A 81 -9.85 12.44 -3.23
CA GLU A 81 -10.48 13.19 -4.32
C GLU A 81 -10.75 12.28 -5.53
N TYR A 82 -9.97 11.23 -5.68
CA TYR A 82 -9.97 10.38 -6.87
C TYR A 82 -10.50 8.97 -6.61
N VAL A 83 -10.31 8.45 -5.41
CA VAL A 83 -10.56 7.05 -5.10
C VAL A 83 -11.21 6.87 -3.73
N GLU A 84 -11.85 5.72 -3.55
CA GLU A 84 -12.35 5.25 -2.26
C GLU A 84 -11.62 3.95 -1.93
N ILE A 85 -11.18 3.80 -0.70
CA ILE A 85 -10.51 2.57 -0.28
C ILE A 85 -11.54 1.48 -0.04
N LEU A 86 -11.35 0.32 -0.67
CA LEU A 86 -12.23 -0.83 -0.49
C LEU A 86 -11.68 -1.80 0.55
N SER A 87 -10.40 -2.09 0.48
CA SER A 87 -9.79 -3.07 1.37
C SER A 87 -8.29 -2.92 1.41
N PHE A 88 -7.71 -3.47 2.48
CA PHE A 88 -6.26 -3.66 2.60
C PHE A 88 -5.96 -5.13 2.76
N GLU A 89 -4.84 -5.57 2.21
CA GLU A 89 -4.34 -6.93 2.39
C GLU A 89 -2.89 -6.82 2.86
N ILE A 90 -2.57 -7.54 3.93
CA ILE A 90 -1.21 -7.55 4.47
C ILE A 90 -0.75 -9.00 4.56
N TYR A 91 0.38 -9.29 3.91
CA TYR A 91 1.02 -10.60 3.91
C TYR A 91 2.35 -10.45 4.64
N GLY A 92 2.46 -11.11 5.78
CA GLY A 92 3.55 -10.94 6.72
C GLY A 92 3.03 -10.36 8.03
N LYS A 93 3.92 -10.22 9.00
CA LYS A 93 3.55 -9.75 10.34
C LYS A 93 4.01 -8.30 10.52
N PRO A 94 3.08 -7.34 10.47
CA PRO A 94 3.43 -5.93 10.67
C PRO A 94 3.73 -5.65 12.14
N THR A 95 4.27 -4.45 12.42
CA THR A 95 4.49 -4.03 13.80
C THR A 95 3.14 -3.83 14.51
N ASP A 96 3.18 -3.85 15.84
CA ASP A 96 1.97 -3.61 16.64
C ASP A 96 1.35 -2.26 16.32
N THR A 97 2.18 -1.24 16.09
CA THR A 97 1.70 0.09 15.72
C THR A 97 0.88 0.07 14.44
N VAL A 98 1.35 -0.65 13.43
CA VAL A 98 0.64 -0.78 12.16
C VAL A 98 -0.65 -1.57 12.35
N VAL A 99 -0.61 -2.66 13.12
CA VAL A 99 -1.81 -3.45 13.42
C VAL A 99 -2.87 -2.60 14.09
N GLU A 100 -2.50 -1.81 15.10
CA GLU A 100 -3.44 -0.93 15.79
C GLU A 100 -4.10 0.06 14.83
N ARG A 101 -3.30 0.65 13.94
CA ARG A 101 -3.78 1.58 12.93
C ARG A 101 -4.80 0.92 12.00
N MET A 102 -4.51 -0.31 11.57
CA MET A 102 -5.42 -1.07 10.70
C MET A 102 -6.72 -1.43 11.43
N MET A 103 -6.63 -1.78 12.70
CA MET A 103 -7.83 -2.12 13.49
C MET A 103 -8.75 -0.92 13.68
N GLN A 104 -8.20 0.30 13.72
CA GLN A 104 -9.02 1.51 13.79
C GLN A 104 -9.79 1.75 12.49
N ILE A 105 -9.27 1.27 11.38
CA ILE A 105 -9.90 1.42 10.07
C ILE A 105 -11.03 0.42 9.86
N VAL A 106 -10.91 -0.77 10.46
CA VAL A 106 -11.96 -1.81 10.39
C VAL A 106 -13.24 -1.24 11.01
N GLY A 107 -14.35 -1.37 10.29
CA GLY A 107 -15.63 -0.82 10.74
C GLY A 107 -16.02 0.46 10.05
N SER A 108 -15.11 1.08 9.29
CA SER A 108 -15.41 2.27 8.50
C SER A 108 -15.88 1.92 7.08
N GLY A 109 -16.16 0.64 6.83
CA GLY A 109 -16.51 0.14 5.50
C GLY A 109 -15.32 -0.44 4.76
N ILE A 110 -14.14 -0.41 5.36
CA ILE A 110 -12.92 -0.95 4.76
C ILE A 110 -12.62 -2.31 5.39
N THR A 111 -12.42 -3.33 4.55
CA THR A 111 -12.02 -4.65 5.04
C THR A 111 -10.50 -4.75 5.10
N VAL A 112 -10.01 -5.49 6.09
CA VAL A 112 -8.58 -5.74 6.25
C VAL A 112 -8.37 -7.26 6.29
N LYS A 113 -7.53 -7.76 5.39
CA LYS A 113 -7.17 -9.17 5.31
C LYS A 113 -5.73 -9.32 5.78
N LEU A 114 -5.52 -10.19 6.77
CA LEU A 114 -4.19 -10.46 7.32
C LEU A 114 -3.79 -11.90 7.06
N ARG A 115 -2.56 -12.10 6.57
CA ARG A 115 -1.95 -13.42 6.41
C ARG A 115 -0.55 -13.36 7.02
N PRO A 116 -0.43 -13.44 8.35
CA PRO A 116 0.84 -13.12 9.02
C PRO A 116 1.88 -14.21 9.01
N GLN A 117 1.50 -15.45 8.68
CA GLN A 117 2.42 -16.59 8.80
C GLN A 117 3.05 -16.93 7.46
N LEU A 118 4.35 -16.75 7.35
CA LEU A 118 5.10 -17.12 6.15
C LEU A 118 5.23 -18.63 6.07
N ILE A 119 4.84 -19.20 4.93
CA ILE A 119 5.10 -20.62 4.67
C ILE A 119 6.52 -20.81 4.17
N GLY A 120 6.92 -19.98 3.23
CA GLY A 120 8.25 -20.09 2.61
C GLY A 120 8.28 -19.29 1.32
N GLY A 121 9.39 -19.43 0.60
CA GLY A 121 9.57 -18.69 -0.63
C GLY A 121 10.60 -17.59 -0.46
N TYR A 122 10.73 -16.76 -1.49
CA TYR A 122 11.71 -15.67 -1.43
C TYR A 122 11.28 -14.51 -2.32
N ILE A 123 11.80 -13.34 -2.00
CA ILE A 123 11.77 -12.17 -2.88
C ILE A 123 13.22 -11.83 -3.15
N ARG A 124 13.55 -11.66 -4.43
CA ARG A 124 14.92 -11.33 -4.80
C ARG A 124 15.07 -9.81 -4.71
N PHE A 125 15.59 -9.36 -3.58
CA PHE A 125 15.89 -7.94 -3.41
C PHE A 125 17.15 -7.66 -4.21
N ASN A 126 16.97 -7.21 -5.40
CA ASN A 126 18.10 -6.96 -6.28
C ASN A 126 18.92 -5.79 -5.79
N SER A 127 20.18 -6.03 -5.54
CA SER A 127 21.12 -5.01 -5.09
C SER A 127 21.84 -4.32 -6.25
N GLY A 128 21.67 -4.83 -7.43
CA GLY A 128 22.46 -4.35 -8.55
C GLY A 128 21.75 -3.48 -9.50
#